data_63c609062b0e0e02d0059a5fccfaadd3
#
_entry.id   63c609062b0e0e02d0059a5fccfaadd3
#
_cell.length_a   1.000
_cell.length_b   1.000
_cell.length_c   1.000
_cell.angle_alpha   90.00
_cell.angle_beta   90.00
_cell.angle_gamma   90.00
#
_symmetry.space_group_name_H-M   'P 1'
#
loop_
_entity.id
_entity.type
_entity.pdbx_description
1 polymer ?
#
loop_
_entity_poly.entity_id
_entity_poly.type
_entity_poly.pdbx_seq_one_letter_code
_entity_poly.pdbx_strand_id
1 'polypeptide(L)'
;MWTKGGRGRCVGRFCCCTLMTAVFLILSILLALALWVRPPNVVVGDLDTTSGSGGSVVQFSSDGLKINLAVNISVTNPNYFSVALNNVKATLKYPINGEKEDVGGGTLDDVDFPSHSTKDIKFPFSIDYKLTDDPNYTILKDLASKCGLGGSTSDITVDYTIKIGVRFLFINVSPSISNSYSFACPIDTSNSGDLEELLKAAGIDINDLGGLLDGSS
;
A
#
# COMPACT_ATOMS: atom_id res chain seq x y z
N MET A 1 -41.56 -49.81 -10.50
CA MET A 1 -42.28 -48.68 -9.88
C MET A 1 -42.08 -47.31 -10.60
N TRP A 2 -41.59 -47.29 -11.82
CA TRP A 2 -41.26 -46.03 -12.54
C TRP A 2 -42.28 -45.55 -13.56
N THR A 3 -43.36 -46.30 -13.79
CA THR A 3 -44.32 -46.10 -14.89
C THR A 3 -45.70 -45.55 -14.48
N LYS A 4 -45.92 -45.17 -13.22
CA LYS A 4 -47.20 -44.60 -12.77
C LYS A 4 -47.10 -43.05 -12.66
N GLY A 5 -46.88 -42.38 -13.76
CA GLY A 5 -46.98 -40.94 -13.83
C GLY A 5 -47.06 -40.48 -15.28
N GLY A 6 -48.06 -39.62 -15.59
CA GLY A 6 -48.21 -39.11 -16.95
C GLY A 6 -46.91 -38.52 -17.50
N ARG A 7 -46.75 -38.52 -18.82
CA ARG A 7 -45.54 -38.05 -19.54
C ARG A 7 -44.95 -36.72 -18.99
N GLY A 8 -45.78 -35.79 -18.54
CA GLY A 8 -45.33 -34.52 -17.97
C GLY A 8 -44.57 -34.66 -16.63
N ARG A 9 -44.95 -35.64 -15.77
CA ARG A 9 -44.26 -35.89 -14.50
C ARG A 9 -42.91 -36.56 -14.70
N CYS A 10 -42.77 -37.37 -15.72
CA CYS A 10 -41.53 -38.05 -16.07
C CYS A 10 -40.51 -37.03 -16.63
N VAL A 11 -40.95 -36.15 -17.53
CA VAL A 11 -40.14 -35.05 -18.09
C VAL A 11 -39.73 -34.08 -16.99
N GLY A 12 -40.64 -33.67 -16.08
CA GLY A 12 -40.33 -32.79 -14.96
C GLY A 12 -39.28 -33.38 -14.00
N ARG A 13 -39.36 -34.68 -13.69
CA ARG A 13 -38.35 -35.38 -12.86
C ARG A 13 -36.99 -35.45 -13.57
N PHE A 14 -36.99 -35.79 -14.85
CA PHE A 14 -35.76 -35.82 -15.65
C PHE A 14 -35.11 -34.45 -15.71
N CYS A 15 -35.88 -33.41 -16.03
CA CYS A 15 -35.39 -32.01 -16.03
C CYS A 15 -34.84 -31.59 -14.66
N CYS A 16 -35.53 -31.93 -13.57
CA CYS A 16 -35.08 -31.60 -12.23
C CYS A 16 -33.78 -32.33 -11.87
N CYS A 17 -33.66 -33.63 -12.19
CA CYS A 17 -32.42 -34.37 -11.94
C CYS A 17 -31.26 -33.87 -12.79
N THR A 18 -31.45 -33.56 -14.06
CA THR A 18 -30.42 -33.02 -14.94
C THR A 18 -29.97 -31.63 -14.50
N LEU A 19 -30.90 -30.79 -14.07
CA LEU A 19 -30.57 -29.45 -13.54
C LEU A 19 -29.77 -29.55 -12.23
N MET A 20 -30.18 -30.42 -11.32
CA MET A 20 -29.43 -30.64 -10.06
C MET A 20 -28.02 -31.20 -10.32
N THR A 21 -27.87 -32.17 -11.23
CA THR A 21 -26.54 -32.67 -11.59
C THR A 21 -25.70 -31.64 -12.28
N ALA A 22 -26.27 -30.81 -13.16
CA ALA A 22 -25.56 -29.70 -13.80
C ALA A 22 -25.08 -28.66 -12.79
N VAL A 23 -25.93 -28.26 -11.84
CA VAL A 23 -25.56 -27.32 -10.77
C VAL A 23 -24.45 -27.93 -9.91
N PHE A 24 -24.56 -29.19 -9.53
CA PHE A 24 -23.52 -29.87 -8.74
C PHE A 24 -22.17 -29.91 -9.48
N LEU A 25 -22.19 -30.26 -10.77
CA LEU A 25 -20.97 -30.28 -11.60
C LEU A 25 -20.34 -28.89 -11.72
N ILE A 26 -21.15 -27.84 -11.95
CA ILE A 26 -20.66 -26.47 -12.01
C ILE A 26 -20.02 -26.05 -10.68
N LEU A 27 -20.69 -26.33 -9.56
CA LEU A 27 -20.15 -26.04 -8.23
C LEU A 27 -18.84 -26.80 -7.96
N SER A 28 -18.78 -28.10 -8.35
CA SER A 28 -17.57 -28.89 -8.19
C SER A 28 -16.40 -28.35 -9.00
N ILE A 29 -16.66 -27.95 -10.25
CA ILE A 29 -15.64 -27.32 -11.11
C ILE A 29 -15.17 -25.99 -10.52
N LEU A 30 -16.11 -25.14 -10.07
CA LEU A 30 -15.75 -23.85 -9.46
C LEU A 30 -14.92 -24.03 -8.20
N LEU A 31 -15.27 -24.99 -7.34
CA LEU A 31 -14.50 -25.34 -6.14
C LEU A 31 -13.11 -25.87 -6.50
N ALA A 32 -13.01 -26.75 -7.49
CA ALA A 32 -11.73 -27.27 -7.94
C ALA A 32 -10.83 -26.17 -8.48
N LEU A 33 -11.37 -25.24 -9.29
CA LEU A 33 -10.65 -24.08 -9.79
C LEU A 33 -10.22 -23.14 -8.66
N ALA A 34 -11.10 -22.89 -7.69
CA ALA A 34 -10.78 -22.02 -6.54
C ALA A 34 -9.63 -22.61 -5.68
N LEU A 35 -9.59 -23.92 -5.50
CA LEU A 35 -8.53 -24.61 -4.77
C LEU A 35 -7.21 -24.69 -5.57
N TRP A 36 -7.28 -24.54 -6.88
CA TRP A 36 -6.10 -24.62 -7.76
C TRP A 36 -5.36 -23.29 -7.90
N VAL A 37 -6.05 -22.18 -7.60
CA VAL A 37 -5.45 -20.85 -7.60
C VAL A 37 -4.51 -20.73 -6.40
N ARG A 38 -3.23 -20.48 -6.69
CA ARG A 38 -2.22 -20.26 -5.66
C ARG A 38 -2.03 -18.76 -5.42
N PRO A 39 -1.91 -18.32 -4.16
CA PRO A 39 -1.59 -16.93 -3.88
C PRO A 39 -0.21 -16.58 -4.47
N PRO A 40 -0.04 -15.37 -5.03
CA PRO A 40 1.26 -14.92 -5.49
C PRO A 40 2.22 -14.76 -4.31
N ASN A 41 3.49 -15.05 -4.54
CA ASN A 41 4.53 -14.76 -3.57
C ASN A 41 5.04 -13.33 -3.80
N VAL A 42 4.99 -12.52 -2.77
CA VAL A 42 5.40 -11.11 -2.82
C VAL A 42 6.57 -10.92 -1.86
N VAL A 43 7.70 -10.52 -2.39
CA VAL A 43 8.88 -10.15 -1.62
C VAL A 43 9.07 -8.65 -1.74
N VAL A 44 8.99 -7.96 -0.62
CA VAL A 44 9.26 -6.52 -0.54
C VAL A 44 10.76 -6.36 -0.32
N GLY A 45 11.42 -5.70 -1.23
CA GLY A 45 12.85 -5.37 -1.15
C GLY A 45 13.08 -4.05 -0.40
N ASP A 46 14.30 -3.58 -0.50
CA ASP A 46 14.72 -2.35 0.18
C ASP A 46 14.08 -1.11 -0.44
N LEU A 47 13.94 -0.09 0.40
CA LEU A 47 13.57 1.25 -0.01
C LEU A 47 14.67 1.84 -0.90
N ASP A 48 14.32 2.17 -2.12
CA ASP A 48 15.18 2.89 -3.04
C ASP A 48 14.96 4.40 -2.82
N THR A 49 15.95 5.03 -2.22
CA THR A 49 15.98 6.49 -2.00
C THR A 49 16.41 7.24 -3.26
N THR A 50 16.78 6.52 -4.32
CA THR A 50 17.03 7.15 -5.62
C THR A 50 15.69 7.41 -6.28
N SER A 51 15.32 8.69 -6.40
CA SER A 51 14.06 9.11 -7.00
C SER A 51 13.85 8.43 -8.37
N GLY A 52 12.87 7.56 -8.45
CA GLY A 52 12.49 6.86 -9.70
C GLY A 52 12.03 7.79 -10.82
N SER A 53 11.99 9.09 -10.60
CA SER A 53 11.53 10.13 -11.54
C SER A 53 12.58 11.21 -11.81
N GLY A 54 13.86 11.00 -11.46
CA GLY A 54 14.94 11.94 -11.81
C GLY A 54 14.92 13.29 -11.06
N GLY A 55 14.12 13.42 -10.01
CA GLY A 55 14.09 14.60 -9.14
C GLY A 55 14.84 14.37 -7.81
N SER A 56 15.02 15.40 -7.00
CA SER A 56 15.55 15.27 -5.64
C SER A 56 14.67 14.32 -4.82
N VAL A 57 15.29 13.45 -4.03
CA VAL A 57 14.60 12.56 -3.09
C VAL A 57 13.74 13.37 -2.14
N VAL A 58 14.28 14.48 -1.66
CA VAL A 58 13.64 15.41 -0.75
C VAL A 58 13.45 16.75 -1.46
N GLN A 59 12.23 17.25 -1.45
CA GLN A 59 11.85 18.53 -2.03
C GLN A 59 11.21 19.37 -0.92
N PHE A 60 11.81 20.53 -0.68
CA PHE A 60 11.30 21.51 0.26
C PHE A 60 10.52 22.59 -0.49
N SER A 61 9.41 22.99 0.07
CA SER A 61 8.61 24.12 -0.41
C SER A 61 8.16 24.96 0.78
N SER A 62 7.72 26.19 0.51
CA SER A 62 7.12 27.06 1.53
C SER A 62 5.89 26.42 2.21
N ASP A 63 5.28 25.43 1.57
CA ASP A 63 4.04 24.82 2.02
C ASP A 63 4.28 23.50 2.79
N GLY A 64 5.50 22.94 2.73
CA GLY A 64 5.81 21.67 3.40
C GLY A 64 6.99 20.91 2.80
N LEU A 65 7.02 19.63 3.08
CA LEU A 65 8.06 18.68 2.72
C LEU A 65 7.50 17.56 1.86
N LYS A 66 8.13 17.29 0.72
CA LYS A 66 7.83 16.14 -0.12
C LYS A 66 9.04 15.23 -0.25
N ILE A 67 8.87 13.96 0.14
CA ILE A 67 9.89 12.93 0.00
C ILE A 67 9.41 11.92 -1.04
N ASN A 68 10.15 11.79 -2.14
CA ASN A 68 9.86 10.83 -3.19
C ASN A 68 10.70 9.58 -2.98
N LEU A 69 10.04 8.45 -2.86
CA LEU A 69 10.63 7.16 -2.56
C LEU A 69 10.12 6.10 -3.55
N ALA A 70 10.84 5.01 -3.68
CA ALA A 70 10.38 3.85 -4.42
C ALA A 70 10.68 2.57 -3.63
N VAL A 71 9.76 1.60 -3.71
CA VAL A 71 9.98 0.27 -3.16
C VAL A 71 10.15 -0.71 -4.30
N ASN A 72 11.19 -1.51 -4.25
CA ASN A 72 11.36 -2.63 -5.16
C ASN A 72 10.53 -3.82 -4.64
N ILE A 73 9.59 -4.29 -5.43
CA ILE A 73 8.71 -5.39 -5.07
C ILE A 73 8.88 -6.49 -6.12
N SER A 74 9.27 -7.68 -5.66
CA SER A 74 9.36 -8.88 -6.50
C SER A 74 8.10 -9.71 -6.32
N VAL A 75 7.35 -9.91 -7.40
CA VAL A 75 6.11 -10.69 -7.39
C VAL A 75 6.26 -11.90 -8.27
N THR A 76 6.07 -13.08 -7.67
CA THR A 76 6.07 -14.35 -8.38
C THR A 76 4.64 -14.86 -8.54
N ASN A 77 4.22 -15.03 -9.78
CA ASN A 77 2.94 -15.64 -10.13
C ASN A 77 3.11 -17.15 -10.37
N PRO A 78 2.73 -18.03 -9.43
CA PRO A 78 2.86 -19.48 -9.58
C PRO A 78 1.72 -20.10 -10.40
N ASN A 79 0.78 -19.29 -10.90
CA ASN A 79 -0.41 -19.77 -11.59
C ASN A 79 -0.17 -19.96 -13.09
N TYR A 80 -0.98 -20.78 -13.71
CA TYR A 80 -0.98 -21.07 -15.16
C TYR A 80 -1.65 -19.98 -16.01
N PHE A 81 -2.14 -18.92 -15.37
CA PHE A 81 -2.76 -17.78 -16.03
C PHE A 81 -2.06 -16.47 -15.63
N SER A 82 -2.12 -15.49 -16.51
CA SER A 82 -1.63 -14.15 -16.22
C SER A 82 -2.59 -13.42 -15.30
N VAL A 83 -2.03 -12.60 -14.41
CA VAL A 83 -2.78 -11.70 -13.52
C VAL A 83 -2.44 -10.28 -13.91
N ALA A 84 -3.47 -9.49 -14.20
CA ALA A 84 -3.32 -8.06 -14.45
C ALA A 84 -3.73 -7.27 -13.19
N LEU A 85 -2.84 -6.40 -12.73
CA LEU A 85 -3.15 -5.39 -11.71
C LEU A 85 -3.46 -4.09 -12.43
N ASN A 86 -4.71 -3.66 -12.39
CA ASN A 86 -5.14 -2.47 -13.12
C ASN A 86 -4.86 -1.17 -12.37
N ASN A 87 -4.95 -1.20 -11.05
CA ASN A 87 -4.71 -0.02 -10.22
C ASN A 87 -4.28 -0.49 -8.83
N VAL A 88 -3.06 -0.14 -8.47
CA VAL A 88 -2.54 -0.33 -7.11
C VAL A 88 -2.41 1.03 -6.49
N LYS A 89 -3.17 1.30 -5.43
CA LYS A 89 -3.12 2.56 -4.70
C LYS A 89 -2.67 2.30 -3.28
N ALA A 90 -1.55 2.91 -2.89
CA ALA A 90 -1.12 2.98 -1.51
C ALA A 90 -1.49 4.34 -0.91
N THR A 91 -1.96 4.33 0.32
CA THR A 91 -2.19 5.53 1.14
C THR A 91 -1.35 5.38 2.40
N LEU A 92 -0.59 6.40 2.73
CA LEU A 92 0.27 6.46 3.91
C LEU A 92 -0.38 7.38 4.95
N LYS A 93 -0.41 6.93 6.19
CA LYS A 93 -0.94 7.69 7.30
C LYS A 93 0.07 7.74 8.44
N TYR A 94 0.23 8.91 9.04
CA TYR A 94 1.07 9.10 10.21
C TYR A 94 0.21 9.01 11.48
N PRO A 95 0.49 8.03 12.37
CA PRO A 95 -0.23 7.91 13.63
C PRO A 95 0.33 8.92 14.64
N ILE A 96 -0.48 9.88 15.07
CA ILE A 96 -0.10 10.86 16.08
C ILE A 96 -1.30 11.18 16.99
N ASN A 97 -1.08 11.25 18.30
CA ASN A 97 -2.10 11.58 19.29
C ASN A 97 -3.40 10.75 19.21
N GLY A 98 -3.32 9.52 18.68
CA GLY A 98 -4.49 8.63 18.51
C GLY A 98 -5.27 8.87 17.21
N GLU A 99 -4.90 9.84 16.42
CA GLU A 99 -5.42 10.11 15.08
C GLU A 99 -4.44 9.61 14.00
N LYS A 100 -4.90 9.51 12.77
CA LYS A 100 -4.11 9.05 11.62
C LYS A 100 -4.22 10.05 10.49
N GLU A 101 -3.23 10.90 10.40
CA GLU A 101 -3.16 11.93 9.35
C GLU A 101 -2.65 11.35 8.02
N ASP A 102 -3.27 11.74 6.92
CA ASP A 102 -2.84 11.36 5.58
C ASP A 102 -1.58 12.13 5.19
N VAL A 103 -0.48 11.41 5.07
CA VAL A 103 0.84 12.02 4.77
C VAL A 103 1.35 11.64 3.38
N GLY A 104 0.51 11.00 2.57
CA GLY A 104 0.90 10.71 1.19
C GLY A 104 0.48 9.35 0.69
N GLY A 105 1.15 8.89 -0.35
CA GLY A 105 0.86 7.61 -0.98
C GLY A 105 1.49 7.45 -2.34
N GLY A 106 1.02 6.46 -3.08
CA GLY A 106 1.48 6.19 -4.42
C GLY A 106 0.45 5.43 -5.23
N THR A 107 0.61 5.47 -6.54
CA THR A 107 -0.21 4.71 -7.47
C THR A 107 0.67 4.01 -8.49
N LEU A 108 0.28 2.81 -8.86
CA LEU A 108 0.89 2.05 -9.92
C LEU A 108 -0.21 1.42 -10.76
N ASP A 109 -0.24 1.76 -12.03
CA ASP A 109 -1.26 1.31 -12.96
C ASP A 109 -0.71 0.26 -13.92
N ASP A 110 -1.59 -0.62 -14.37
CA ASP A 110 -1.40 -1.56 -15.47
C ASP A 110 -0.11 -2.41 -15.40
N VAL A 111 -0.02 -3.25 -14.39
CA VAL A 111 1.07 -4.22 -14.27
C VAL A 111 0.58 -5.63 -14.55
N ASP A 112 1.11 -6.25 -15.59
CA ASP A 112 0.84 -7.64 -15.93
C ASP A 112 1.90 -8.57 -15.34
N PHE A 113 1.42 -9.66 -14.72
CA PHE A 113 2.23 -10.77 -14.23
C PHE A 113 1.93 -12.01 -15.07
N PRO A 114 2.79 -12.35 -16.03
CA PRO A 114 2.61 -13.55 -16.84
C PRO A 114 2.54 -14.82 -15.99
N SER A 115 1.98 -15.88 -16.55
CA SER A 115 1.95 -17.20 -15.89
C SER A 115 3.36 -17.70 -15.60
N HIS A 116 3.55 -18.33 -14.45
CA HIS A 116 4.83 -18.92 -14.00
C HIS A 116 6.03 -17.97 -14.12
N SER A 117 5.85 -16.71 -13.82
CA SER A 117 6.90 -15.70 -13.92
C SER A 117 7.12 -14.97 -12.62
N THR A 118 8.33 -14.45 -12.46
CA THR A 118 8.68 -13.47 -11.44
C THR A 118 8.93 -12.15 -12.14
N LYS A 119 8.35 -11.08 -11.61
CA LYS A 119 8.51 -9.73 -12.13
C LYS A 119 8.86 -8.79 -10.99
N ASP A 120 9.92 -8.02 -11.19
CA ASP A 120 10.32 -6.95 -10.30
C ASP A 120 9.65 -5.65 -10.75
N ILE A 121 9.02 -4.97 -9.82
CA ILE A 121 8.35 -3.69 -10.03
C ILE A 121 8.89 -2.67 -9.07
N LYS A 122 9.05 -1.44 -9.54
CA LYS A 122 9.31 -0.28 -8.69
C LYS A 122 7.99 0.41 -8.39
N PHE A 123 7.56 0.36 -7.15
CA PHE A 123 6.36 1.05 -6.70
C PHE A 123 6.74 2.46 -6.23
N PRO A 124 6.37 3.51 -6.97
CA PRO A 124 6.65 4.88 -6.56
C PRO A 124 5.66 5.31 -5.47
N PHE A 125 6.17 5.94 -4.42
CA PHE A 125 5.33 6.61 -3.44
C PHE A 125 6.00 7.90 -2.95
N SER A 126 5.19 8.81 -2.46
CA SER A 126 5.67 10.06 -1.89
C SER A 126 5.06 10.26 -0.50
N ILE A 127 5.88 10.77 0.39
CA ILE A 127 5.43 11.39 1.63
C ILE A 127 5.27 12.88 1.30
N ASP A 128 4.10 13.42 1.50
CA ASP A 128 3.72 14.80 1.18
C ASP A 128 3.19 15.45 2.47
N TYR A 129 4.11 15.98 3.26
CA TYR A 129 3.77 16.66 4.49
C TYR A 129 3.48 18.13 4.21
N LYS A 130 2.30 18.60 4.60
CA LYS A 130 1.86 19.98 4.43
C LYS A 130 1.71 20.67 5.79
N LEU A 131 2.33 21.83 5.89
CA LEU A 131 2.22 22.68 7.08
C LEU A 131 0.78 23.13 7.37
N THR A 132 -0.06 23.26 6.33
CA THR A 132 -1.47 23.63 6.45
C THR A 132 -2.30 22.57 7.16
N ASP A 133 -1.91 21.31 7.04
CA ASP A 133 -2.63 20.16 7.60
C ASP A 133 -2.17 19.84 9.03
N ASP A 134 -1.06 20.46 9.48
CA ASP A 134 -0.51 20.34 10.84
C ASP A 134 -0.32 21.74 11.51
N PRO A 135 -1.41 22.41 11.89
CA PRO A 135 -1.37 23.80 12.39
C PRO A 135 -0.57 23.96 13.70
N ASN A 136 -0.37 22.88 14.45
CA ASN A 136 0.41 22.87 15.70
C ASN A 136 1.82 22.31 15.51
N TYR A 137 2.21 21.98 14.27
CA TYR A 137 3.49 21.34 13.94
C TYR A 137 3.75 20.06 14.73
N THR A 138 2.70 19.32 15.07
CA THR A 138 2.77 18.14 15.94
C THR A 138 3.50 16.99 15.24
N ILE A 139 3.18 16.77 13.97
CA ILE A 139 3.85 15.76 13.14
C ILE A 139 5.31 16.15 12.91
N LEU A 140 5.56 17.44 12.61
CA LEU A 140 6.91 17.92 12.35
C LEU A 140 7.80 17.81 13.58
N LYS A 141 7.28 18.13 14.76
CA LYS A 141 8.00 17.97 16.04
C LYS A 141 8.31 16.52 16.36
N ASP A 142 7.36 15.63 16.16
CA ASP A 142 7.56 14.19 16.38
C ASP A 142 8.59 13.62 15.40
N LEU A 143 8.52 13.99 14.12
CA LEU A 143 9.52 13.61 13.12
C LEU A 143 10.91 14.15 13.47
N ALA A 144 10.99 15.42 13.85
CA ALA A 144 12.25 16.06 14.24
C ALA A 144 12.87 15.37 15.46
N SER A 145 12.07 15.04 16.47
CA SER A 145 12.51 14.28 17.65
C SER A 145 13.02 12.90 17.27
N LYS A 146 12.28 12.15 16.42
CA LYS A 146 12.67 10.82 15.94
C LYS A 146 13.93 10.84 15.08
N CYS A 147 14.15 11.93 14.35
CA CYS A 147 15.36 12.14 13.56
C CYS A 147 16.57 12.66 14.36
N GLY A 148 16.48 12.79 15.67
CA GLY A 148 17.63 13.08 16.52
C GLY A 148 17.81 14.54 16.93
N LEU A 149 16.85 15.43 16.64
CA LEU A 149 16.90 16.82 17.13
C LEU A 149 16.80 16.92 18.66
N GLY A 150 16.29 15.89 19.33
CA GLY A 150 16.29 15.76 20.80
C GLY A 150 17.44 14.94 21.38
N GLY A 151 18.48 14.61 20.57
CA GLY A 151 19.67 13.88 20.98
C GLY A 151 19.56 12.35 20.91
N SER A 152 18.38 11.78 20.69
CA SER A 152 18.17 10.35 20.46
C SER A 152 17.42 10.11 19.16
N THR A 153 17.85 9.11 18.40
CA THR A 153 17.15 8.69 17.18
C THR A 153 16.21 7.52 17.47
N SER A 154 15.05 7.51 16.83
CA SER A 154 14.11 6.38 16.87
C SER A 154 13.45 6.18 15.51
N ASP A 155 12.92 4.98 15.30
CA ASP A 155 12.27 4.66 14.04
C ASP A 155 10.98 5.46 13.83
N ILE A 156 10.77 5.89 12.60
CA ILE A 156 9.53 6.51 12.15
C ILE A 156 8.57 5.40 11.74
N THR A 157 7.41 5.35 12.37
CA THR A 157 6.36 4.38 12.03
C THR A 157 5.26 5.05 11.24
N VAL A 158 4.90 4.46 10.11
CA VAL A 158 3.79 4.89 9.26
C VAL A 158 2.82 3.73 9.06
N ASP A 159 1.54 4.05 9.05
CA ASP A 159 0.50 3.10 8.67
C ASP A 159 0.27 3.20 7.16
N TYR A 160 0.19 2.07 6.50
CA TYR A 160 -0.14 2.06 5.08
C TYR A 160 -1.37 1.22 4.79
N THR A 161 -2.11 1.63 3.79
CA THR A 161 -3.22 0.88 3.24
C THR A 161 -3.03 0.75 1.74
N ILE A 162 -2.89 -0.48 1.25
CA ILE A 162 -2.76 -0.77 -0.17
C ILE A 162 -4.08 -1.34 -0.67
N LYS A 163 -4.67 -0.68 -1.66
CA LYS A 163 -5.82 -1.18 -2.43
C LYS A 163 -5.31 -1.70 -3.76
N ILE A 164 -5.61 -2.95 -4.07
CA ILE A 164 -5.12 -3.62 -5.27
C ILE A 164 -6.31 -3.92 -6.18
N GLY A 165 -6.39 -3.27 -7.32
CA GLY A 165 -7.37 -3.61 -8.36
C GLY A 165 -6.88 -4.82 -9.15
N VAL A 166 -7.47 -5.98 -8.94
CA VAL A 166 -7.17 -7.21 -9.68
C VAL A 166 -8.29 -7.48 -10.66
N ARG A 167 -7.93 -7.64 -11.92
CA ARG A 167 -8.86 -8.10 -12.96
C ARG A 167 -8.58 -9.56 -13.28
N PHE A 168 -9.58 -10.36 -13.01
CA PHE A 168 -9.58 -11.77 -13.35
C PHE A 168 -10.76 -12.08 -14.26
N LEU A 169 -10.48 -12.39 -15.52
CA LEU A 169 -11.48 -12.57 -16.58
C LEU A 169 -12.45 -11.38 -16.68
N PHE A 170 -13.66 -11.52 -16.16
CA PHE A 170 -14.72 -10.47 -16.14
C PHE A 170 -15.05 -9.99 -14.72
N ILE A 171 -14.28 -10.41 -13.73
CA ILE A 171 -14.49 -10.04 -12.32
C ILE A 171 -13.39 -9.08 -11.90
N ASN A 172 -13.77 -7.91 -11.40
CA ASN A 172 -12.85 -6.97 -10.76
C ASN A 172 -12.99 -7.13 -9.25
N VAL A 173 -11.88 -7.40 -8.59
CA VAL A 173 -11.80 -7.50 -7.12
C VAL A 173 -10.81 -6.46 -6.64
N SER A 174 -11.16 -5.74 -5.59
CA SER A 174 -10.29 -4.72 -5.02
C SER A 174 -10.02 -5.00 -3.53
N PRO A 175 -9.20 -6.01 -3.21
CA PRO A 175 -8.78 -6.25 -1.83
C PRO A 175 -7.98 -5.06 -1.30
N SER A 176 -8.10 -4.83 0.01
CA SER A 176 -7.30 -3.85 0.73
C SER A 176 -6.50 -4.54 1.83
N ILE A 177 -5.24 -4.17 1.95
CA ILE A 177 -4.32 -4.65 2.97
C ILE A 177 -3.83 -3.44 3.75
N SER A 178 -3.95 -3.47 5.08
CA SER A 178 -3.44 -2.42 5.96
C SER A 178 -2.44 -3.02 6.94
N ASN A 179 -1.31 -2.33 7.11
CA ASN A 179 -0.28 -2.69 8.06
C ASN A 179 0.52 -1.44 8.44
N SER A 180 1.46 -1.58 9.38
CA SER A 180 2.39 -0.53 9.78
C SER A 180 3.81 -0.91 9.34
N TYR A 181 4.59 0.09 9.00
CA TYR A 181 6.00 -0.06 8.64
C TYR A 181 6.86 0.95 9.40
N SER A 182 7.97 0.48 9.96
CA SER A 182 8.91 1.32 10.70
C SER A 182 10.24 1.37 9.94
N PHE A 183 10.80 2.56 9.82
CA PHE A 183 12.07 2.80 9.16
C PHE A 183 12.87 3.90 9.89
N ALA A 184 14.18 3.83 9.76
CA ALA A 184 15.06 4.86 10.28
C ALA A 184 14.84 6.20 9.54
N CYS A 185 15.10 7.31 10.21
CA CYS A 185 14.99 8.63 9.59
C CYS A 185 15.82 8.70 8.30
N PRO A 186 15.22 9.04 7.15
CA PRO A 186 15.92 9.13 5.87
C PRO A 186 16.76 10.41 5.72
N ILE A 187 16.67 11.32 6.70
CA ILE A 187 17.42 12.58 6.70
C ILE A 187 18.72 12.34 7.45
N ASP A 188 19.83 12.60 6.79
CA ASP A 188 21.14 12.53 7.42
C ASP A 188 21.36 13.77 8.30
N THR A 189 21.13 13.61 9.61
CA THR A 189 21.30 14.68 10.60
C THR A 189 22.77 15.00 10.92
N SER A 190 23.71 14.23 10.37
CA SER A 190 25.14 14.54 10.49
C SER A 190 25.52 15.81 9.71
N ASN A 191 24.70 16.21 8.71
CA ASN A 191 24.74 17.50 8.06
C ASN A 191 23.59 18.38 8.58
N SER A 192 23.82 19.04 9.70
CA SER A 192 22.83 19.96 10.31
C SER A 192 22.30 21.04 9.34
N GLY A 193 23.00 21.28 8.22
CA GLY A 193 22.60 22.24 7.20
C GLY A 193 21.30 21.89 6.48
N ASP A 194 21.06 20.61 6.19
CA ASP A 194 19.86 20.21 5.42
C ASP A 194 18.59 20.33 6.26
N LEU A 195 18.70 20.07 7.57
CA LEU A 195 17.60 20.22 8.51
C LEU A 195 17.34 21.70 8.86
N GLU A 196 18.42 22.50 8.98
CA GLU A 196 18.34 23.94 9.13
C GLU A 196 17.64 24.60 7.94
N GLU A 197 17.95 24.17 6.73
CA GLU A 197 17.34 24.67 5.51
C GLU A 197 15.84 24.29 5.45
N LEU A 198 15.48 23.09 5.95
CA LEU A 198 14.13 22.62 6.14
C LEU A 198 13.29 23.51 7.06
N LEU A 199 13.80 23.76 8.24
CA LEU A 199 13.12 24.54 9.26
C LEU A 199 13.02 26.00 8.82
N LYS A 200 14.05 26.52 8.19
CA LYS A 200 14.07 27.87 7.64
C LYS A 200 13.10 28.05 6.47
N ALA A 201 12.98 27.04 5.59
CA ALA A 201 11.98 27.02 4.51
C ALA A 201 10.55 26.94 5.07
N ALA A 202 10.36 26.24 6.20
CA ALA A 202 9.09 26.18 6.94
C ALA A 202 8.82 27.43 7.77
N GLY A 203 9.76 28.42 7.83
CA GLY A 203 9.62 29.62 8.65
C GLY A 203 9.73 29.35 10.16
N ILE A 204 10.32 28.24 10.56
CA ILE A 204 10.47 27.83 11.94
C ILE A 204 11.90 28.10 12.38
N ASP A 205 12.09 28.91 13.43
CA ASP A 205 13.42 29.14 14.01
C ASP A 205 13.84 27.93 14.86
N ILE A 206 15.07 27.44 14.67
CA ILE A 206 15.60 26.28 15.39
C ILE A 206 15.60 26.54 16.90
N ASN A 207 15.80 27.80 17.32
CA ASN A 207 15.76 28.18 18.72
C ASN A 207 14.35 28.00 19.33
N ASP A 208 13.29 28.20 18.54
CA ASP A 208 11.91 27.96 18.98
C ASP A 208 11.60 26.48 19.13
N LEU A 209 12.17 25.63 18.28
CA LEU A 209 12.04 24.17 18.37
C LEU A 209 12.77 23.60 19.59
N GLY A 210 13.97 24.08 19.89
CA GLY A 210 14.72 23.69 21.10
C GLY A 210 13.96 23.97 22.38
N GLY A 211 13.31 25.15 22.47
CA GLY A 211 12.47 25.50 23.62
C GLY A 211 11.16 24.72 23.73
N LEU A 212 10.66 24.19 22.62
CA LEU A 212 9.43 23.36 22.58
C LEU A 212 9.69 21.88 22.91
N LEU A 213 10.91 21.39 22.65
CA LEU A 213 11.33 20.03 22.99
C LEU A 213 11.73 19.88 24.47
N ASP A 214 12.22 20.98 25.09
CA ASP A 214 12.62 21.00 26.51
C ASP A 214 11.42 21.20 27.48
N GLY A 215 10.23 21.54 26.97
CA GLY A 215 9.03 21.86 27.72
C GLY A 215 8.14 20.66 28.10
N SER A 216 8.52 19.41 27.81
CA SER A 216 7.75 18.20 28.16
C SER A 216 8.50 17.36 29.21
N SER A 217 8.64 17.91 30.42
CA SER A 217 9.02 17.17 31.62
C SER A 217 7.83 17.09 32.56
#